data_d912431277375690f4617e5eb70abb8c
#
_entry.id   d912431277375690f4617e5eb70abb8c
#
_cell.length_a   1.000
_cell.length_b   1.000
_cell.length_c   1.000
_cell.angle_alpha   90.00
_cell.angle_beta   90.00
_cell.angle_gamma   90.00
#
_symmetry.space_group_name_H-M   'P 1'
#
loop_
_entity.id
_entity.type
_entity.pdbx_description
1 polymer ?
#
loop_
_entity_poly.entity_id
_entity_poly.type
_entity_poly.pdbx_seq_one_letter_code
_entity_poly.pdbx_strand_id
1 'polypeptide(L)'
;KLSLKVKKTNTITYMPRKLPQHSELVLFFLKKHLPKNWKIKKIHNFNEKKVFYYLLRSKIFLSFTHFEGLGMPPIEAAIAGNKIIGYTGEGGKEIWNKPIFTEIPNGNILKFVDIILKNLKIKSTNKKSSLQRKKLKNRFSIEYERKNIINMIRKIQSNRN
;
A
#
# COMPACT_ATOMS: atom_id res chain seq x y z
N LYS A 1 11.29 18.41 -11.27
CA LYS A 1 10.58 17.13 -11.59
C LYS A 1 11.62 16.03 -11.83
N LEU A 2 12.19 15.48 -10.78
CA LEU A 2 13.07 14.31 -10.90
C LEU A 2 12.18 13.05 -10.87
N SER A 3 11.84 12.54 -12.04
CA SER A 3 11.36 11.17 -12.21
C SER A 3 12.56 10.23 -12.00
N LEU A 4 12.97 10.04 -10.76
CA LEU A 4 13.94 9.01 -10.43
C LEU A 4 13.27 7.65 -10.70
N LYS A 5 13.57 7.04 -11.84
CA LYS A 5 13.26 5.63 -12.12
C LYS A 5 14.09 4.76 -11.17
N VAL A 6 13.66 4.66 -9.93
CA VAL A 6 14.30 3.80 -8.92
C VAL A 6 14.06 2.34 -9.30
N LYS A 7 15.13 1.58 -9.49
CA LYS A 7 15.04 0.14 -9.78
C LYS A 7 14.45 -0.60 -8.57
N LYS A 8 13.35 -1.31 -8.79
CA LYS A 8 12.72 -2.16 -7.77
C LYS A 8 13.58 -3.40 -7.49
N THR A 9 13.73 -3.73 -6.23
CA THR A 9 14.39 -4.96 -5.75
C THR A 9 13.35 -5.97 -5.27
N ASN A 10 13.72 -7.24 -5.17
CA ASN A 10 12.89 -8.29 -4.61
C ASN A 10 12.78 -8.11 -3.08
N THR A 11 12.07 -7.07 -2.67
CA THR A 11 11.90 -6.71 -1.26
C THR A 11 10.41 -6.60 -0.94
N ILE A 12 10.02 -7.24 0.15
CA ILE A 12 8.74 -7.09 0.81
C ILE A 12 8.93 -6.12 1.96
N THR A 13 8.10 -5.09 2.06
CA THR A 13 8.08 -4.15 3.18
C THR A 13 6.79 -4.26 3.96
N TYR A 14 6.81 -3.94 5.25
CA TYR A 14 5.64 -3.92 6.12
C TYR A 14 5.85 -2.97 7.30
N MET A 15 4.75 -2.52 7.90
CA MET A 15 4.71 -1.73 9.12
C MET A 15 3.90 -2.49 10.19
N PRO A 16 4.50 -2.96 11.31
CA PRO A 16 3.83 -3.83 12.29
C PRO A 16 2.96 -3.09 13.30
N ARG A 17 2.86 -1.76 13.22
CA ARG A 17 2.32 -0.91 14.30
C ARG A 17 0.92 -1.28 14.78
N LYS A 18 0.03 -1.74 13.89
CA LYS A 18 -1.39 -1.98 14.22
C LYS A 18 -1.69 -3.41 14.67
N LEU A 19 -1.10 -4.40 14.01
CA LEU A 19 -1.31 -5.83 14.29
C LEU A 19 0.03 -6.56 14.31
N PRO A 20 0.88 -6.33 15.34
CA PRO A 20 2.20 -6.94 15.42
C PRO A 20 2.13 -8.47 15.43
N GLN A 21 1.19 -9.08 16.19
CA GLN A 21 1.04 -10.54 16.30
C GLN A 21 0.72 -11.17 14.92
N HIS A 22 -0.20 -10.58 14.15
CA HIS A 22 -0.52 -11.07 12.80
C HIS A 22 0.69 -10.94 11.87
N SER A 23 1.44 -9.83 11.96
CA SER A 23 2.65 -9.66 11.15
C SER A 23 3.71 -10.70 11.50
N GLU A 24 3.92 -11.02 12.76
CA GLU A 24 4.85 -12.04 13.21
C GLU A 24 4.47 -13.44 12.70
N LEU A 25 3.20 -13.82 12.82
CA LEU A 25 2.70 -15.12 12.32
C LEU A 25 2.85 -15.23 10.80
N VAL A 26 2.42 -14.22 10.05
CA VAL A 26 2.58 -14.22 8.58
C VAL A 26 4.05 -14.35 8.20
N LEU A 27 4.95 -13.62 8.85
CA LEU A 27 6.37 -13.66 8.54
C LEU A 27 7.02 -14.97 8.97
N PHE A 28 6.58 -15.58 10.06
CA PHE A 28 7.06 -16.89 10.51
C PHE A 28 6.83 -17.95 9.43
N PHE A 29 5.59 -18.05 8.92
CA PHE A 29 5.27 -19.01 7.85
C PHE A 29 5.90 -18.61 6.51
N LEU A 30 5.90 -17.34 6.17
CA LEU A 30 6.45 -16.86 4.91
C LEU A 30 7.96 -17.14 4.78
N LYS A 31 8.74 -16.96 5.84
CA LYS A 31 10.20 -17.16 5.82
C LYS A 31 10.60 -18.59 5.43
N LYS A 32 9.78 -19.59 5.77
CA LYS A 32 10.04 -21.00 5.41
C LYS A 32 10.01 -21.26 3.91
N HIS A 33 9.26 -20.44 3.15
CA HIS A 33 9.00 -20.62 1.72
C HIS A 33 9.52 -19.46 0.86
N LEU A 34 10.16 -18.48 1.48
CA LEU A 34 10.64 -17.31 0.78
C LEU A 34 11.90 -17.64 -0.06
N PRO A 35 11.91 -17.38 -1.37
CA PRO A 35 13.10 -17.62 -2.19
C PRO A 35 14.31 -16.79 -1.71
N LYS A 36 15.51 -17.33 -1.80
CA LYS A 36 16.78 -16.72 -1.32
C LYS A 36 17.04 -15.32 -1.90
N ASN A 37 16.53 -15.03 -3.09
CA ASN A 37 16.69 -13.73 -3.74
C ASN A 37 15.64 -12.67 -3.32
N TRP A 38 14.76 -12.99 -2.34
CA TRP A 38 13.82 -12.07 -1.75
C TRP A 38 14.27 -11.66 -0.33
N LYS A 39 13.98 -10.40 0.03
CA LYS A 39 14.26 -9.85 1.36
C LYS A 39 12.99 -9.29 1.98
N ILE A 40 12.90 -9.38 3.30
CA ILE A 40 11.83 -8.75 4.09
C ILE A 40 12.44 -7.58 4.86
N LYS A 41 11.79 -6.42 4.80
CA LYS A 41 12.20 -5.22 5.51
C LYS A 41 11.07 -4.67 6.36
N LYS A 42 11.25 -4.68 7.68
CA LYS A 42 10.41 -3.98 8.65
C LYS A 42 10.67 -2.47 8.56
N ILE A 43 9.61 -1.70 8.40
CA ILE A 43 9.62 -0.24 8.49
C ILE A 43 9.06 0.12 9.87
N HIS A 44 9.94 0.59 10.77
CA HIS A 44 9.59 0.94 12.14
C HIS A 44 10.54 2.01 12.64
N ASN A 45 10.00 3.06 13.26
CA ASN A 45 10.75 4.20 13.80
C ASN A 45 11.72 4.84 12.76
N PHE A 46 11.30 4.89 11.51
CA PHE A 46 12.04 5.58 10.46
C PHE A 46 11.46 6.97 10.21
N ASN A 47 12.32 7.94 9.90
CA ASN A 47 11.88 9.22 9.37
C ASN A 47 11.28 9.05 7.96
N GLU A 48 10.53 10.03 7.51
CA GLU A 48 9.81 10.01 6.24
C GLU A 48 10.71 9.70 5.04
N LYS A 49 11.89 10.32 4.95
CA LYS A 49 12.87 10.08 3.87
C LYS A 49 13.27 8.61 3.77
N LYS A 50 13.49 7.96 4.92
CA LYS A 50 13.88 6.55 5.00
C LYS A 50 12.70 5.62 4.68
N VAL A 51 11.48 5.97 5.08
CA VAL A 51 10.26 5.27 4.68
C VAL A 51 10.13 5.29 3.15
N PHE A 52 10.17 6.47 2.52
CA PHE A 52 10.12 6.61 1.06
C PHE A 52 11.22 5.84 0.34
N TYR A 53 12.44 5.88 0.86
CA TYR A 53 13.55 5.11 0.30
C TYR A 53 13.21 3.62 0.16
N TYR A 54 12.63 2.99 1.20
CA TYR A 54 12.25 1.58 1.16
C TYR A 54 11.03 1.32 0.29
N LEU A 55 10.00 2.15 0.35
CA LEU A 55 8.81 2.02 -0.48
C LEU A 55 9.12 2.15 -1.97
N LEU A 56 10.01 3.06 -2.37
CA LEU A 56 10.41 3.23 -3.76
C LEU A 56 11.17 2.01 -4.29
N ARG A 57 11.90 1.28 -3.46
CA ARG A 57 12.73 0.13 -3.85
C ARG A 57 12.06 -1.22 -3.70
N SER A 58 11.05 -1.35 -2.86
CA SER A 58 10.33 -2.61 -2.65
C SER A 58 9.31 -2.91 -3.75
N LYS A 59 9.03 -4.18 -3.98
CA LYS A 59 8.02 -4.66 -4.93
C LYS A 59 6.66 -4.87 -4.26
N ILE A 60 6.66 -5.32 -3.01
CA ILE A 60 5.45 -5.67 -2.26
C ILE A 60 5.43 -4.92 -0.93
N PHE A 61 4.27 -4.42 -0.56
CA PHE A 61 4.00 -3.89 0.77
C PHE A 61 2.88 -4.73 1.41
N LEU A 62 3.11 -5.18 2.65
CA LEU A 62 2.11 -5.91 3.42
C LEU A 62 1.37 -4.93 4.34
N SER A 63 0.05 -4.94 4.26
CA SER A 63 -0.84 -4.13 5.08
C SER A 63 -1.39 -4.96 6.23
N PHE A 64 -1.04 -4.58 7.45
CA PHE A 64 -1.57 -5.12 8.70
C PHE A 64 -2.44 -4.07 9.39
N THR A 65 -3.39 -3.52 8.65
CA THR A 65 -4.26 -2.44 9.10
C THR A 65 -5.43 -3.02 9.89
N HIS A 66 -5.81 -2.37 10.99
CA HIS A 66 -6.96 -2.75 11.81
C HIS A 66 -7.72 -1.50 12.20
N PHE A 67 -9.03 -1.47 12.01
CA PHE A 67 -9.93 -0.36 12.27
C PHE A 67 -9.31 1.02 11.97
N GLU A 68 -9.15 1.30 10.70
CA GLU A 68 -8.72 2.61 10.20
C GLU A 68 -9.72 3.13 9.17
N GLY A 69 -9.91 4.44 9.12
CA GLY A 69 -10.67 5.07 8.07
C GLY A 69 -9.92 4.91 6.73
N LEU A 70 -9.00 5.79 6.44
CA LEU A 70 -8.16 5.71 5.25
C LEU A 70 -6.71 5.40 5.65
N GLY A 71 -6.28 4.17 5.47
CA GLY A 71 -4.90 3.77 5.75
C GLY A 71 -3.92 4.40 4.77
N MET A 72 -3.22 5.47 5.14
CA MET A 72 -2.26 6.16 4.26
C MET A 72 -1.06 5.29 3.85
N PRO A 73 -0.43 4.47 4.71
CA PRO A 73 0.75 3.70 4.31
C PRO A 73 0.54 2.76 3.12
N PRO A 74 -0.56 2.00 2.99
CA PRO A 74 -0.86 1.23 1.78
C PRO A 74 -1.00 2.10 0.51
N ILE A 75 -1.56 3.31 0.64
CA ILE A 75 -1.74 4.23 -0.49
C ILE A 75 -0.38 4.78 -0.94
N GLU A 76 0.44 5.26 -0.01
CA GLU A 76 1.79 5.73 -0.27
C GLU A 76 2.65 4.66 -0.93
N ALA A 77 2.59 3.42 -0.42
CA ALA A 77 3.27 2.28 -1.01
C ALA A 77 2.78 1.98 -2.42
N ALA A 78 1.46 2.06 -2.68
CA ALA A 78 0.87 1.87 -4.01
C ALA A 78 1.35 2.93 -5.00
N ILE A 79 1.37 4.21 -4.59
CA ILE A 79 1.88 5.33 -5.39
C ILE A 79 3.38 5.17 -5.65
N ALA A 80 4.15 4.70 -4.66
CA ALA A 80 5.56 4.36 -4.80
C ALA A 80 5.83 3.14 -5.69
N GLY A 81 4.78 2.48 -6.20
CA GLY A 81 4.90 1.41 -7.18
C GLY A 81 4.90 -0.01 -6.60
N ASN A 82 4.49 -0.18 -5.35
CA ASN A 82 4.37 -1.51 -4.73
C ASN A 82 3.06 -2.21 -5.13
N LYS A 83 3.05 -3.52 -5.08
CA LYS A 83 1.85 -4.35 -4.95
C LYS A 83 1.47 -4.36 -3.47
N ILE A 84 0.19 -4.15 -3.18
CA ILE A 84 -0.33 -4.11 -1.81
C ILE A 84 -1.08 -5.42 -1.55
N ILE A 85 -0.75 -6.09 -0.44
CA ILE A 85 -1.41 -7.33 -0.03
C ILE A 85 -1.70 -7.20 1.47
N GLY A 86 -2.92 -7.50 1.89
CA GLY A 86 -3.24 -7.53 3.32
C GLY A 86 -4.64 -7.08 3.68
N TYR A 87 -4.78 -6.57 4.89
CA TYR A 87 -6.03 -6.13 5.47
C TYR A 87 -6.35 -4.69 5.09
N THR A 88 -7.64 -4.41 4.83
CA THR A 88 -8.11 -3.08 4.41
C THR A 88 -8.24 -2.10 5.57
N GLY A 89 -8.49 -2.61 6.80
CA GLY A 89 -8.76 -1.79 7.99
C GLY A 89 -10.19 -1.27 8.09
N GLU A 90 -11.13 -1.86 7.36
CA GLU A 90 -12.56 -1.54 7.26
C GLU A 90 -12.89 -0.26 6.49
N GLY A 91 -12.22 0.86 6.75
CA GLY A 91 -12.35 2.07 5.94
C GLY A 91 -11.54 2.02 4.64
N GLY A 92 -11.90 2.82 3.66
CA GLY A 92 -11.18 2.94 2.40
C GLY A 92 -11.23 1.70 1.49
N LYS A 93 -12.17 0.76 1.70
CA LYS A 93 -12.34 -0.45 0.87
C LYS A 93 -12.51 -0.12 -0.62
N GLU A 94 -13.05 1.03 -0.94
CA GLU A 94 -13.29 1.49 -2.31
C GLU A 94 -12.00 1.67 -3.13
N ILE A 95 -10.83 1.81 -2.49
CA ILE A 95 -9.55 1.88 -3.19
C ILE A 95 -8.87 0.53 -3.35
N TRP A 96 -9.32 -0.51 -2.64
CA TRP A 96 -8.73 -1.84 -2.63
C TRP A 96 -9.11 -2.67 -3.86
N ASN A 97 -8.70 -2.19 -5.04
CA ASN A 97 -9.02 -2.82 -6.31
C ASN A 97 -7.79 -3.43 -7.00
N LYS A 98 -7.98 -4.59 -7.64
CA LYS A 98 -6.94 -5.18 -8.52
C LYS A 98 -6.65 -4.23 -9.69
N PRO A 99 -5.44 -4.20 -10.23
CA PRO A 99 -4.33 -5.14 -9.96
C PRO A 99 -3.41 -4.75 -8.81
N ILE A 100 -3.45 -3.51 -8.28
CA ILE A 100 -2.48 -3.04 -7.27
C ILE A 100 -2.77 -3.65 -5.91
N PHE A 101 -4.02 -3.62 -5.45
CA PHE A 101 -4.41 -4.08 -4.14
C PHE A 101 -4.97 -5.50 -4.19
N THR A 102 -4.64 -6.29 -3.18
CA THR A 102 -5.21 -7.62 -2.95
C THR A 102 -5.59 -7.74 -1.48
N GLU A 103 -6.88 -7.70 -1.24
CA GLU A 103 -7.44 -7.85 0.10
C GLU A 103 -7.30 -9.28 0.61
N ILE A 104 -6.99 -9.40 1.88
CA ILE A 104 -7.01 -10.65 2.64
C ILE A 104 -8.04 -10.49 3.75
N PRO A 105 -8.93 -11.47 3.98
CA PRO A 105 -9.82 -11.47 5.12
C PRO A 105 -9.03 -11.37 6.43
N ASN A 106 -9.51 -10.53 7.35
CA ASN A 106 -8.80 -10.29 8.61
C ASN A 106 -8.58 -11.62 9.36
N GLY A 107 -7.37 -11.82 9.87
CA GLY A 107 -6.98 -13.02 10.61
C GLY A 107 -6.65 -14.25 9.74
N ASN A 108 -6.89 -14.25 8.43
CA ASN A 108 -6.59 -15.42 7.59
C ASN A 108 -5.09 -15.46 7.22
N ILE A 109 -4.27 -15.90 8.17
CA ILE A 109 -2.81 -15.95 8.07
C ILE A 109 -2.33 -16.84 6.93
N LEU A 110 -2.91 -18.04 6.77
CA LEU A 110 -2.49 -18.99 5.73
C LEU A 110 -2.77 -18.45 4.32
N LYS A 111 -3.95 -17.88 4.11
CA LYS A 111 -4.30 -17.24 2.84
C LYS A 111 -3.39 -16.04 2.55
N PHE A 112 -3.00 -15.30 3.59
CA PHE A 112 -2.08 -14.17 3.44
C PHE A 112 -0.74 -14.66 2.89
N VAL A 113 -0.15 -15.70 3.49
CA VAL A 113 1.12 -16.28 3.05
C VAL A 113 1.02 -16.83 1.62
N ASP A 114 -0.03 -17.60 1.30
CA ASP A 114 -0.25 -18.14 -0.04
C ASP A 114 -0.31 -17.05 -1.12
N ILE A 115 -1.07 -15.99 -0.85
CA ILE A 115 -1.19 -14.87 -1.79
C ILE A 115 0.14 -14.12 -1.94
N ILE A 116 0.93 -13.94 -0.88
CA ILE A 116 2.28 -13.36 -1.01
C ILE A 116 3.12 -14.23 -1.95
N LEU A 117 3.22 -15.54 -1.70
CA LEU A 117 4.04 -16.46 -2.47
C LEU A 117 3.64 -16.47 -3.95
N LYS A 118 2.35 -16.49 -4.27
CA LYS A 118 1.83 -16.36 -5.65
C LYS A 118 2.27 -15.07 -6.32
N ASN A 119 2.34 -13.97 -5.57
CA ASN A 119 2.71 -12.66 -6.12
C ASN A 119 4.23 -12.44 -6.27
N LEU A 120 5.10 -13.27 -5.67
CA LEU A 120 6.55 -13.17 -5.86
C LEU A 120 6.98 -13.39 -7.32
N LYS A 121 6.23 -14.19 -8.07
CA LYS A 121 6.52 -14.56 -9.47
C LYS A 121 5.98 -13.55 -10.49
N ILE A 122 5.09 -12.63 -10.09
CA ILE A 122 4.40 -11.75 -11.01
C ILE A 122 5.27 -10.54 -11.36
N LYS A 123 5.49 -10.29 -12.66
CA LYS A 123 6.10 -9.04 -13.14
C LYS A 123 5.15 -7.87 -12.86
N SER A 124 5.60 -6.88 -12.09
CA SER A 124 4.76 -5.87 -11.44
C SER A 124 4.23 -4.73 -12.31
N THR A 125 4.52 -4.70 -13.58
CA THR A 125 4.15 -3.55 -14.44
C THR A 125 3.30 -3.98 -15.62
N ASN A 126 1.99 -3.74 -15.50
CA ASN A 126 1.10 -3.73 -16.65
C ASN A 126 0.45 -2.33 -16.79
N LYS A 127 -0.10 -2.05 -17.96
CA LYS A 127 -0.74 -0.77 -18.30
C LYS A 127 -1.88 -0.41 -17.33
N LYS A 128 -2.64 -1.41 -16.85
CA LYS A 128 -3.73 -1.23 -15.86
C LYS A 128 -3.21 -0.72 -14.51
N SER A 129 -2.11 -1.29 -14.01
CA SER A 129 -1.54 -0.83 -12.73
C SER A 129 -0.95 0.57 -12.81
N SER A 130 -0.36 0.95 -13.95
CA SER A 130 0.13 2.31 -14.17
C SER A 130 -1.00 3.34 -14.16
N LEU A 131 -2.12 3.02 -14.84
CA LEU A 131 -3.29 3.89 -14.84
C LEU A 131 -3.91 4.02 -13.44
N GLN A 132 -4.04 2.92 -12.72
CA GLN A 132 -4.56 2.93 -11.35
C GLN A 132 -3.69 3.79 -10.41
N ARG A 133 -2.35 3.69 -10.49
CA ARG A 133 -1.43 4.55 -9.73
C ARG A 133 -1.59 6.02 -10.07
N LYS A 134 -1.76 6.36 -11.34
CA LYS A 134 -1.99 7.75 -11.77
C LYS A 134 -3.28 8.30 -11.14
N LYS A 135 -4.36 7.51 -11.14
CA LYS A 135 -5.63 7.90 -10.49
C LYS A 135 -5.45 8.11 -8.98
N LEU A 136 -4.76 7.19 -8.29
CA LEU A 136 -4.47 7.33 -6.86
C LEU A 136 -3.65 8.60 -6.57
N LYS A 137 -2.56 8.82 -7.32
CA LYS A 137 -1.72 9.99 -7.15
C LYS A 137 -2.51 11.30 -7.32
N ASN A 138 -3.41 11.37 -8.28
CA ASN A 138 -4.26 12.53 -8.49
C ASN A 138 -5.27 12.70 -7.33
N ARG A 139 -5.95 11.60 -6.91
CA ARG A 139 -6.95 11.64 -5.83
C ARG A 139 -6.37 12.07 -4.49
N PHE A 140 -5.12 11.73 -4.22
CA PHE A 140 -4.41 12.06 -2.97
C PHE A 140 -3.34 13.17 -3.17
N SER A 141 -3.58 14.08 -4.13
CA SER A 141 -2.75 15.27 -4.33
C SER A 141 -3.31 16.47 -3.56
N ILE A 142 -2.41 17.38 -3.16
CA ILE A 142 -2.78 18.63 -2.50
C ILE A 142 -3.72 19.47 -3.38
N GLU A 143 -3.51 19.46 -4.70
CA GLU A 143 -4.33 20.18 -5.66
C GLU A 143 -5.77 19.67 -5.68
N TYR A 144 -5.95 18.34 -5.61
CA TYR A 144 -7.27 17.71 -5.55
C TYR A 144 -7.98 18.03 -4.23
N GLU A 145 -7.27 17.98 -3.12
CA GLU A 145 -7.80 18.32 -1.79
C GLU A 145 -8.27 19.78 -1.75
N ARG A 146 -7.43 20.73 -2.18
CA ARG A 146 -7.77 22.16 -2.26
C ARG A 146 -9.02 22.40 -3.11
N LYS A 147 -9.09 21.75 -4.29
CA LYS A 147 -10.26 21.88 -5.18
C LYS A 147 -11.53 21.41 -4.49
N ASN A 148 -11.49 20.29 -3.77
CA ASN A 148 -12.66 19.76 -3.07
C ASN A 148 -13.10 20.68 -1.92
N ILE A 149 -12.16 21.22 -1.14
CA ILE A 149 -12.46 22.16 -0.06
C ILE A 149 -13.15 23.42 -0.63
N ILE A 150 -12.60 24.02 -1.69
CA ILE A 150 -13.18 25.20 -2.34
C ILE A 150 -14.59 24.90 -2.84
N ASN A 151 -14.80 23.74 -3.49
CA ASN A 151 -16.11 23.35 -3.98
C ASN A 151 -17.13 23.13 -2.84
N MET A 152 -16.70 22.57 -1.72
CA MET A 152 -17.53 22.40 -0.54
C MET A 152 -17.94 23.74 0.07
N ILE A 153 -17.02 24.68 0.21
CA ILE A 153 -17.30 26.04 0.71
C ILE A 153 -18.33 26.74 -0.20
N ARG A 154 -18.15 26.69 -1.52
CA ARG A 154 -19.10 27.27 -2.48
C ARG A 154 -20.51 26.69 -2.34
N LYS A 155 -20.64 25.37 -2.18
CA LYS A 155 -21.93 24.70 -1.95
C LYS A 155 -22.59 25.16 -0.65
N ILE A 156 -21.83 25.31 0.42
CA ILE A 156 -22.36 25.80 1.70
C ILE A 156 -22.87 27.24 1.57
N GLN A 157 -22.14 28.10 0.85
CA GLN A 157 -22.54 29.49 0.60
C GLN A 157 -23.79 29.59 -0.27
N SER A 158 -23.90 28.79 -1.33
CA SER A 158 -25.07 28.77 -2.22
C SER A 158 -26.36 28.24 -1.56
N ASN A 159 -26.25 27.39 -0.52
CA ASN A 159 -27.41 26.90 0.22
C ASN A 159 -27.89 27.83 1.36
N ARG A 160 -27.22 28.98 1.58
CA ARG A 160 -27.59 30.00 2.57
C ARG A 160 -28.34 31.19 1.98
N ASN A 161 -28.41 31.24 0.64
CA ASN A 161 -29.23 32.18 -0.13
C ASN A 161 -30.52 31.49 -0.62
#